data_a1f9972e9b2b12fea248e13f357e0368
#
_entry.id   a1f9972e9b2b12fea248e13f357e0368
#
_cell.length_a   1.000
_cell.length_b   1.000
_cell.length_c   1.000
_cell.angle_alpha   90.00
_cell.angle_beta   90.00
_cell.angle_gamma   90.00
#
_symmetry.space_group_name_H-M   'P 1'
#
loop_
_entity.id
_entity.type
_entity.pdbx_description
1 polymer ?
#
loop_
_entity_poly.entity_id
_entity_poly.type
_entity_poly.pdbx_seq_one_letter_code
_entity_poly.pdbx_strand_id
1 'polypeptide(L)'
;MINVYENCPTYETESFILRLVKVEDAKALLRCYSDKEIISKLNADNCTSNFYYRTKAEMEQCIRYWLEEYKNQYYVRFAVVPKSEEQAVGTVEIFGGKDGVLRIDLVKEYECENSIIEIGKLAISTFARDFGIGSIKIKTANVPERIKWLEQLGFIQSKTFRPELGYHEFDVV
;
A
#
# COMPACT_ATOMS: atom_id res chain seq x y z
N MET A 1 -11.66 -15.44 13.11
CA MET A 1 -10.66 -14.64 12.37
C MET A 1 -10.98 -14.79 10.90
N ILE A 2 -11.12 -13.72 10.16
CA ILE A 2 -11.40 -13.78 8.72
C ILE A 2 -10.10 -14.26 8.04
N ASN A 3 -10.22 -15.27 7.16
CA ASN A 3 -9.07 -15.61 6.31
C ASN A 3 -9.12 -14.70 5.07
N VAL A 4 -8.30 -13.66 5.07
CA VAL A 4 -8.26 -12.66 4.00
C VAL A 4 -7.86 -13.23 2.63
N TYR A 5 -7.21 -14.39 2.61
CA TYR A 5 -6.78 -15.08 1.39
C TYR A 5 -7.84 -16.03 0.81
N GLU A 6 -8.83 -16.44 1.60
CA GLU A 6 -9.98 -17.21 1.10
C GLU A 6 -11.06 -16.30 0.52
N ASN A 7 -11.28 -15.17 1.19
CA ASN A 7 -12.27 -14.19 0.75
C ASN A 7 -11.76 -12.79 1.09
N CYS A 8 -11.15 -12.13 0.09
CA CYS A 8 -10.58 -10.80 0.27
C CYS A 8 -11.68 -9.80 0.65
N PRO A 9 -11.62 -9.19 1.83
CA PRO A 9 -12.59 -8.19 2.23
C PRO A 9 -12.42 -6.90 1.44
N THR A 10 -13.51 -6.14 1.33
CA THR A 10 -13.47 -4.75 0.92
C THR A 10 -13.48 -3.89 2.17
N TYR A 11 -12.58 -2.93 2.23
CA TYR A 11 -12.51 -1.98 3.33
C TYR A 11 -12.94 -0.60 2.88
N GLU A 12 -13.49 0.16 3.82
CA GLU A 12 -13.89 1.54 3.58
C GLU A 12 -13.27 2.47 4.61
N THR A 13 -12.84 3.64 4.14
CA THR A 13 -12.51 4.79 4.96
C THR A 13 -13.54 5.89 4.74
N GLU A 14 -13.30 7.09 5.23
CA GLU A 14 -14.16 8.23 4.93
C GLU A 14 -14.19 8.52 3.42
N SER A 15 -13.02 8.55 2.78
CA SER A 15 -12.84 8.97 1.38
C SER A 15 -12.65 7.83 0.39
N PHE A 16 -12.26 6.62 0.83
CA PHE A 16 -11.82 5.55 -0.06
C PHE A 16 -12.55 4.24 0.16
N ILE A 17 -12.60 3.47 -0.93
CA ILE A 17 -12.87 2.03 -0.94
C ILE A 17 -11.55 1.33 -1.29
N LEU A 18 -11.13 0.39 -0.45
CA LEU A 18 -9.99 -0.48 -0.71
C LEU A 18 -10.51 -1.89 -0.97
N ARG A 19 -10.32 -2.37 -2.18
CA ARG A 19 -10.75 -3.70 -2.63
C ARG A 19 -9.61 -4.42 -3.34
N LEU A 20 -9.67 -5.74 -3.42
CA LEU A 20 -8.70 -6.49 -4.20
C LEU A 20 -8.56 -5.87 -5.60
N VAL A 21 -7.32 -5.66 -6.03
CA VAL A 21 -7.02 -5.17 -7.37
C VAL A 21 -7.59 -6.12 -8.42
N LYS A 22 -8.03 -5.59 -9.56
CA LYS A 22 -8.54 -6.35 -10.69
C LYS A 22 -7.89 -5.88 -11.99
N VAL A 23 -7.88 -6.74 -13.00
CA VAL A 23 -7.18 -6.45 -14.28
C VAL A 23 -7.73 -5.19 -14.96
N GLU A 24 -9.02 -4.91 -14.77
CA GLU A 24 -9.69 -3.73 -15.31
C GLU A 24 -9.13 -2.41 -14.73
N ASP A 25 -8.49 -2.45 -13.57
CA ASP A 25 -7.85 -1.27 -12.97
C ASP A 25 -6.59 -0.81 -13.72
N ALA A 26 -6.08 -1.63 -14.65
CA ALA A 26 -4.79 -1.39 -15.30
C ALA A 26 -4.68 -0.02 -15.98
N LYS A 27 -5.75 0.45 -16.64
CA LYS A 27 -5.75 1.77 -17.31
C LYS A 27 -5.60 2.90 -16.30
N ALA A 28 -6.30 2.82 -15.18
CA ALA A 28 -6.29 3.83 -14.13
C ALA A 28 -4.96 3.79 -13.35
N LEU A 29 -4.52 2.59 -12.96
CA LEU A 29 -3.27 2.39 -12.22
C LEU A 29 -2.02 2.73 -13.04
N LEU A 30 -2.08 2.64 -14.37
CA LEU A 30 -0.97 3.06 -15.22
C LEU A 30 -0.56 4.53 -14.95
N ARG A 31 -1.48 5.40 -14.58
CA ARG A 31 -1.18 6.79 -14.20
C ARG A 31 -0.20 6.86 -13.01
N CYS A 32 -0.38 6.00 -12.02
CA CYS A 32 0.51 5.90 -10.87
C CYS A 32 1.87 5.30 -11.26
N TYR A 33 1.85 4.21 -12.02
CA TYR A 33 3.03 3.40 -12.33
C TYR A 33 3.76 3.80 -13.63
N SER A 34 3.40 4.90 -14.28
CA SER A 34 4.13 5.53 -15.39
C SER A 34 4.67 6.93 -15.06
N ASP A 35 4.31 7.48 -13.92
CA ASP A 35 4.80 8.78 -13.47
C ASP A 35 6.22 8.65 -12.89
N LYS A 36 7.20 9.33 -13.51
CA LYS A 36 8.61 9.24 -13.13
C LYS A 36 8.90 9.75 -11.71
N GLU A 37 8.16 10.76 -11.24
CA GLU A 37 8.32 11.26 -9.87
C GLU A 37 7.87 10.22 -8.85
N ILE A 38 6.71 9.60 -9.09
CA ILE A 38 6.16 8.56 -8.25
C ILE A 38 7.07 7.34 -8.26
N ILE A 39 7.50 6.89 -9.43
CA ILE A 39 8.35 5.70 -9.60
C ILE A 39 9.68 5.83 -8.88
N SER A 40 10.30 7.00 -8.88
CA SER A 40 11.55 7.21 -8.15
C SER A 40 11.37 6.95 -6.65
N LYS A 41 10.21 7.24 -6.10
CA LYS A 41 9.83 6.95 -4.72
C LYS A 41 9.51 5.47 -4.50
N LEU A 42 8.81 4.83 -5.45
CA LEU A 42 8.39 3.44 -5.36
C LEU A 42 9.57 2.45 -5.48
N ASN A 43 10.52 2.72 -6.37
CA ASN A 43 11.64 1.82 -6.65
C ASN A 43 12.82 1.96 -5.67
N ALA A 44 12.72 2.88 -4.72
CA ALA A 44 13.81 3.18 -3.82
C ALA A 44 13.91 2.24 -2.60
N ASP A 45 13.12 1.18 -2.53
CA ASP A 45 13.08 0.25 -1.41
C ASP A 45 13.82 -1.08 -1.67
N ASN A 46 14.73 -1.09 -2.64
CA ASN A 46 15.43 -2.30 -3.08
C ASN A 46 14.45 -3.43 -3.48
N CYS A 47 13.26 -3.05 -3.91
CA CYS A 47 12.31 -3.98 -4.50
C CYS A 47 12.95 -4.60 -5.75
N THR A 48 12.83 -5.91 -5.90
CA THR A 48 13.37 -6.63 -7.08
C THR A 48 12.60 -6.33 -8.35
N SER A 49 11.43 -5.70 -8.23
CA SER A 49 10.57 -5.33 -9.36
C SER A 49 10.79 -3.88 -9.75
N ASN A 50 10.91 -3.64 -11.04
CA ASN A 50 10.86 -2.29 -11.60
C ASN A 50 9.39 -1.92 -11.85
N PHE A 51 8.83 -1.02 -11.04
CA PHE A 51 7.43 -0.57 -11.13
C PHE A 51 7.18 0.45 -12.24
N TYR A 52 8.06 0.58 -13.21
CA TYR A 52 7.86 1.47 -14.35
C TYR A 52 7.19 0.75 -15.52
N TYR A 53 5.92 1.03 -15.72
CA TYR A 53 5.12 0.49 -16.82
C TYR A 53 4.77 1.60 -17.81
N ARG A 54 4.81 1.27 -19.10
CA ARG A 54 4.58 2.24 -20.20
C ARG A 54 3.27 2.00 -20.91
N THR A 55 2.75 0.80 -20.80
CA THR A 55 1.55 0.38 -21.54
C THR A 55 0.54 -0.26 -20.59
N LYS A 56 -0.73 -0.21 -21.00
CA LYS A 56 -1.80 -0.90 -20.29
C LYS A 56 -1.53 -2.41 -20.20
N ALA A 57 -0.98 -3.02 -21.26
CA ALA A 57 -0.67 -4.45 -21.27
C ALA A 57 0.37 -4.84 -20.24
N GLU A 58 1.44 -4.04 -20.07
CA GLU A 58 2.42 -4.26 -19.00
C GLU A 58 1.79 -4.13 -17.61
N MET A 59 0.90 -3.16 -17.42
CA MET A 59 0.19 -2.98 -16.16
C MET A 59 -0.78 -4.14 -15.88
N GLU A 60 -1.49 -4.63 -16.89
CA GLU A 60 -2.34 -5.82 -16.78
C GLU A 60 -1.53 -7.05 -16.37
N GLN A 61 -0.35 -7.24 -16.95
CA GLN A 61 0.55 -8.34 -16.58
C GLN A 61 1.01 -8.23 -15.13
N CYS A 62 1.36 -7.03 -14.69
CA CYS A 62 1.71 -6.78 -13.29
C CYS A 62 0.56 -7.11 -12.33
N ILE A 63 -0.66 -6.68 -12.65
CA ILE A 63 -1.84 -6.98 -11.83
C ILE A 63 -2.10 -8.50 -11.78
N ARG A 64 -1.95 -9.21 -12.89
CA ARG A 64 -2.07 -10.68 -12.91
C ARG A 64 -1.04 -11.35 -12.00
N TYR A 65 0.19 -10.84 -11.98
CA TYR A 65 1.21 -11.30 -11.04
C TYR A 65 0.79 -11.04 -9.59
N TRP A 66 0.31 -9.85 -9.24
CA TRP A 66 -0.18 -9.55 -7.89
C TRP A 66 -1.35 -10.45 -7.47
N LEU A 67 -2.25 -10.77 -8.40
CA LEU A 67 -3.36 -11.70 -8.13
C LEU A 67 -2.88 -13.14 -7.93
N GLU A 68 -1.81 -13.55 -8.59
CA GLU A 68 -1.19 -14.85 -8.35
C GLU A 68 -0.50 -14.91 -6.98
N GLU A 69 0.22 -13.86 -6.59
CA GLU A 69 0.81 -13.73 -5.25
C GLU A 69 -0.27 -13.76 -4.14
N TYR A 70 -1.43 -13.15 -4.40
CA TYR A 70 -2.58 -13.24 -3.51
C TYR A 70 -3.08 -14.68 -3.35
N LYS A 71 -3.22 -15.43 -4.45
CA LYS A 71 -3.62 -16.85 -4.41
C LYS A 71 -2.59 -17.72 -3.66
N ASN A 72 -1.30 -17.36 -3.79
CA ASN A 72 -0.22 -18.01 -3.07
C ASN A 72 -0.11 -17.55 -1.60
N GLN A 73 -1.00 -16.66 -1.16
CA GLN A 73 -1.07 -16.14 0.22
C GLN A 73 0.19 -15.38 0.66
N TYR A 74 0.91 -14.75 -0.27
CA TYR A 74 2.10 -13.97 0.07
C TYR A 74 1.75 -12.56 0.54
N TYR A 75 0.85 -11.86 -0.17
CA TYR A 75 0.35 -10.54 0.21
C TYR A 75 -0.97 -10.22 -0.50
N VAL A 76 -1.60 -9.16 -0.05
CA VAL A 76 -2.78 -8.58 -0.72
C VAL A 76 -2.42 -7.22 -1.28
N ARG A 77 -2.78 -6.97 -2.53
CA ARG A 77 -2.69 -5.67 -3.17
C ARG A 77 -4.11 -5.12 -3.37
N PHE A 78 -4.44 -4.08 -2.61
CA PHE A 78 -5.72 -3.40 -2.72
C PHE A 78 -5.63 -2.24 -3.72
N ALA A 79 -6.61 -2.11 -4.60
CA ALA A 79 -6.83 -0.87 -5.34
C ALA A 79 -7.46 0.16 -4.39
N VAL A 80 -6.95 1.38 -4.40
CA VAL A 80 -7.49 2.52 -3.67
C VAL A 80 -8.41 3.28 -4.61
N VAL A 81 -9.70 3.27 -4.32
CA VAL A 81 -10.74 3.91 -5.15
C VAL A 81 -11.40 5.02 -4.34
N PRO A 82 -11.26 6.30 -4.72
CA PRO A 82 -12.00 7.37 -4.06
C PRO A 82 -13.51 7.16 -4.20
N LYS A 83 -14.26 7.41 -3.13
CA LYS A 83 -15.74 7.32 -3.15
C LYS A 83 -16.39 8.33 -4.11
N SER A 84 -15.67 9.39 -4.46
CA SER A 84 -16.08 10.39 -5.45
C SER A 84 -15.81 9.99 -6.90
N GLU A 85 -15.07 8.91 -7.11
CA GLU A 85 -14.63 8.44 -8.43
C GLU A 85 -14.91 6.93 -8.57
N GLU A 86 -14.89 6.43 -9.80
CA GLU A 86 -15.03 4.98 -10.06
C GLU A 86 -13.69 4.29 -10.35
N GLN A 87 -12.62 5.06 -10.43
CA GLN A 87 -11.31 4.60 -10.87
C GLN A 87 -10.30 4.54 -9.73
N ALA A 88 -9.42 3.54 -9.75
CA ALA A 88 -8.33 3.43 -8.80
C ALA A 88 -7.31 4.56 -9.00
N VAL A 89 -6.89 5.17 -7.90
CA VAL A 89 -5.86 6.23 -7.86
C VAL A 89 -4.53 5.72 -7.33
N GLY A 90 -4.43 4.45 -7.02
CA GLY A 90 -3.22 3.83 -6.51
C GLY A 90 -3.50 2.48 -5.88
N THR A 91 -2.52 1.97 -5.15
CA THR A 91 -2.65 0.70 -4.44
C THR A 91 -2.12 0.76 -3.02
N VAL A 92 -2.63 -0.13 -2.18
CA VAL A 92 -2.07 -0.47 -0.88
C VAL A 92 -1.72 -1.95 -0.86
N GLU A 93 -0.48 -2.27 -0.50
CA GLU A 93 -0.03 -3.63 -0.27
C GLU A 93 0.16 -3.86 1.21
N ILE A 94 -0.28 -5.01 1.68
CA ILE A 94 -0.01 -5.47 3.03
C ILE A 94 0.16 -6.99 3.05
N PHE A 95 1.09 -7.44 3.88
CA PHE A 95 1.22 -8.84 4.24
C PHE A 95 1.30 -8.96 5.75
N GLY A 96 0.83 -10.08 6.26
CA GLY A 96 0.71 -10.34 7.68
C GLY A 96 2.00 -10.88 8.31
N GLY A 97 1.88 -11.20 9.57
CA GLY A 97 2.93 -11.75 10.41
C GLY A 97 3.40 -10.79 11.48
N LYS A 98 4.47 -11.16 12.19
CA LYS A 98 4.97 -10.35 13.29
C LYS A 98 5.30 -8.93 12.85
N ASP A 99 5.95 -8.78 11.71
CA ASP A 99 6.30 -7.51 11.08
C ASP A 99 5.54 -7.37 9.76
N GLY A 100 4.37 -6.74 9.81
CA GLY A 100 3.59 -6.43 8.60
C GLY A 100 4.15 -5.22 7.87
N VAL A 101 4.51 -5.37 6.59
CA VAL A 101 4.96 -4.23 5.78
C VAL A 101 3.78 -3.66 5.02
N LEU A 102 3.53 -2.38 5.26
CA LEU A 102 2.51 -1.58 4.56
C LEU A 102 3.19 -0.76 3.47
N ARG A 103 2.72 -0.92 2.25
CA ARG A 103 3.13 -0.08 1.12
C ARG A 103 1.94 0.68 0.59
N ILE A 104 2.10 1.98 0.36
CA ILE A 104 1.08 2.88 -0.17
C ILE A 104 1.65 3.56 -1.41
N ASP A 105 1.06 3.29 -2.55
CA ASP A 105 1.42 3.86 -3.85
C ASP A 105 0.21 4.65 -4.38
N LEU A 106 0.31 5.97 -4.45
CA LEU A 106 -0.78 6.84 -4.89
C LEU A 106 -0.33 7.77 -6.03
N VAL A 107 -1.26 8.17 -6.89
CA VAL A 107 -1.02 9.29 -7.81
C VAL A 107 -0.80 10.57 -7.01
N LYS A 108 -0.09 11.54 -7.60
CA LYS A 108 0.38 12.75 -6.92
C LYS A 108 -0.75 13.54 -6.24
N GLU A 109 -1.92 13.60 -6.87
CA GLU A 109 -3.09 14.33 -6.37
C GLU A 109 -3.64 13.75 -5.06
N TYR A 110 -3.41 12.47 -4.82
CA TYR A 110 -3.84 11.75 -3.61
C TYR A 110 -2.70 11.47 -2.62
N GLU A 111 -1.46 11.83 -2.97
CA GLU A 111 -0.32 11.78 -2.05
C GLU A 111 -0.35 12.98 -1.10
N CYS A 112 -1.27 12.96 -0.14
CA CYS A 112 -1.53 14.04 0.79
C CYS A 112 -1.82 13.53 2.21
N GLU A 113 -1.81 14.44 3.18
CA GLU A 113 -1.99 14.15 4.60
C GLU A 113 -3.25 13.33 4.88
N ASN A 114 -4.40 13.77 4.36
CA ASN A 114 -5.67 13.09 4.59
C ASN A 114 -5.64 11.64 4.12
N SER A 115 -5.16 11.38 2.92
CA SER A 115 -5.10 10.03 2.35
C SER A 115 -4.19 9.11 3.17
N ILE A 116 -3.01 9.59 3.53
CA ILE A 116 -2.05 8.79 4.31
C ILE A 116 -2.55 8.54 5.73
N ILE A 117 -3.18 9.52 6.37
CA ILE A 117 -3.77 9.36 7.70
C ILE A 117 -4.96 8.38 7.67
N GLU A 118 -5.86 8.47 6.68
CA GLU A 118 -6.99 7.55 6.57
C GLU A 118 -6.53 6.10 6.36
N ILE A 119 -5.61 5.87 5.43
CA ILE A 119 -5.05 4.54 5.16
C ILE A 119 -4.25 4.03 6.36
N GLY A 120 -3.48 4.89 7.02
CA GLY A 120 -2.73 4.54 8.22
C GLY A 120 -3.65 4.12 9.38
N LYS A 121 -4.73 4.85 9.62
CA LYS A 121 -5.75 4.50 10.63
C LYS A 121 -6.39 3.14 10.33
N LEU A 122 -6.74 2.89 9.06
CA LEU A 122 -7.27 1.60 8.62
C LEU A 122 -6.26 0.47 8.86
N ALA A 123 -4.99 0.71 8.58
CA ALA A 123 -3.93 -0.27 8.81
C ALA A 123 -3.79 -0.62 10.29
N ILE A 124 -3.73 0.38 11.18
CA ILE A 124 -3.61 0.20 12.62
C ILE A 124 -4.81 -0.55 13.21
N SER A 125 -6.03 -0.18 12.82
CA SER A 125 -7.24 -0.69 13.46
C SER A 125 -7.73 -2.01 12.87
N THR A 126 -7.64 -2.16 11.56
CA THR A 126 -8.31 -3.23 10.82
C THR A 126 -7.34 -4.22 10.20
N PHE A 127 -6.34 -3.74 9.44
CA PHE A 127 -5.37 -4.65 8.83
C PHE A 127 -4.56 -5.38 9.89
N ALA A 128 -4.12 -4.70 10.94
CA ALA A 128 -3.39 -5.34 12.03
C ALA A 128 -4.14 -6.56 12.58
N ARG A 129 -5.45 -6.42 12.81
CA ARG A 129 -6.31 -7.51 13.28
C ARG A 129 -6.51 -8.59 12.21
N ASP A 130 -6.90 -8.20 10.99
CA ASP A 130 -7.34 -9.15 9.95
C ASP A 130 -6.16 -9.93 9.36
N PHE A 131 -4.96 -9.34 9.34
CA PHE A 131 -3.73 -9.96 8.88
C PHE A 131 -2.84 -10.52 10.02
N GLY A 132 -3.26 -10.40 11.28
CA GLY A 132 -2.50 -10.90 12.43
C GLY A 132 -1.14 -10.20 12.61
N ILE A 133 -1.10 -8.88 12.39
CA ILE A 133 0.12 -8.07 12.42
C ILE A 133 0.41 -7.62 13.85
N GLY A 134 1.63 -7.89 14.32
CA GLY A 134 2.11 -7.41 15.60
C GLY A 134 2.76 -6.02 15.55
N SER A 135 3.35 -5.66 14.42
CA SER A 135 3.95 -4.35 14.20
C SER A 135 3.87 -3.96 12.73
N ILE A 136 3.40 -2.75 12.44
CA ILE A 136 3.28 -2.23 11.08
C ILE A 136 4.55 -1.47 10.73
N LYS A 137 5.16 -1.81 9.60
CA LYS A 137 6.36 -1.16 9.07
C LYS A 137 6.01 -0.44 7.78
N ILE A 138 6.38 0.83 7.66
CA ILE A 138 6.20 1.62 6.45
C ILE A 138 7.48 2.37 6.10
N LYS A 139 7.86 2.34 4.83
CA LYS A 139 9.05 3.03 4.36
C LYS A 139 8.77 4.51 4.14
N THR A 140 9.71 5.37 4.56
CA THR A 140 9.57 6.83 4.47
C THR A 140 10.78 7.53 3.86
N ALA A 141 11.89 6.82 3.60
CA ALA A 141 13.15 7.43 3.16
C ALA A 141 13.01 8.37 1.94
N ASN A 142 12.15 8.03 0.99
CA ASN A 142 11.97 8.83 -0.22
C ASN A 142 10.65 9.62 -0.25
N VAL A 143 9.95 9.65 0.85
CA VAL A 143 8.70 10.39 1.04
C VAL A 143 8.71 11.08 2.40
N PRO A 144 9.64 12.00 2.65
CA PRO A 144 9.83 12.60 3.97
C PRO A 144 8.60 13.36 4.47
N GLU A 145 7.72 13.79 3.57
CA GLU A 145 6.46 14.42 3.91
C GLU A 145 5.54 13.51 4.72
N ARG A 146 5.62 12.19 4.47
CA ARG A 146 4.83 11.19 5.21
C ARG A 146 5.23 11.07 6.68
N ILE A 147 6.47 11.39 7.02
CA ILE A 147 6.99 11.22 8.40
C ILE A 147 6.10 11.94 9.39
N LYS A 148 5.86 13.23 9.20
CA LYS A 148 5.01 14.01 10.10
C LYS A 148 3.57 13.53 10.18
N TRP A 149 3.03 12.97 9.10
CA TRP A 149 1.67 12.44 9.06
C TRP A 149 1.56 11.10 9.80
N LEU A 150 2.58 10.25 9.66
CA LEU A 150 2.66 8.97 10.36
C LEU A 150 2.95 9.16 11.86
N GLU A 151 3.79 10.14 12.22
CA GLU A 151 4.05 10.49 13.62
C GLU A 151 2.78 10.93 14.36
N GLN A 152 1.84 11.61 13.68
CA GLN A 152 0.53 11.94 14.24
C GLN A 152 -0.29 10.68 14.57
N LEU A 153 -0.04 9.56 13.89
CA LEU A 153 -0.66 8.27 14.15
C LEU A 153 0.08 7.43 15.19
N GLY A 154 1.22 7.94 15.70
CA GLY A 154 2.05 7.25 16.67
C GLY A 154 3.14 6.36 16.08
N PHE A 155 3.38 6.42 14.76
CA PHE A 155 4.55 5.77 14.18
C PHE A 155 5.84 6.45 14.65
N ILE A 156 6.86 5.66 14.91
CA ILE A 156 8.20 6.11 15.28
C ILE A 156 9.23 5.59 14.30
N GLN A 157 10.36 6.27 14.19
CA GLN A 157 11.45 5.76 13.36
C GLN A 157 11.93 4.40 13.89
N SER A 158 11.93 3.39 13.02
CA SER A 158 12.42 2.06 13.37
C SER A 158 13.94 2.07 13.53
N LYS A 159 14.41 1.52 14.65
CA LYS A 159 15.85 1.35 14.95
C LYS A 159 16.32 -0.07 14.63
N THR A 160 15.40 -1.01 14.46
CA THR A 160 15.69 -2.44 14.35
C THR A 160 15.32 -3.02 12.99
N PHE A 161 14.29 -2.49 12.33
CA PHE A 161 13.84 -2.98 11.04
C PHE A 161 14.42 -2.13 9.92
N ARG A 162 15.45 -2.65 9.25
CA ARG A 162 16.12 -2.02 8.08
C ARG A 162 16.35 -0.51 8.28
N PRO A 163 17.07 -0.10 9.33
CA PRO A 163 17.22 1.32 9.67
C PRO A 163 17.87 2.13 8.54
N GLU A 164 18.72 1.50 7.73
CA GLU A 164 19.37 2.09 6.55
C GLU A 164 18.38 2.47 5.44
N LEU A 165 17.19 1.88 5.42
CA LEU A 165 16.15 2.15 4.44
C LEU A 165 15.08 3.14 4.93
N GLY A 166 15.21 3.66 6.15
CA GLY A 166 14.32 4.70 6.71
C GLY A 166 12.88 4.23 6.90
N TYR A 167 12.69 3.12 7.62
CA TYR A 167 11.36 2.67 8.01
C TYR A 167 10.84 3.37 9.27
N HIS A 168 9.54 3.59 9.31
CA HIS A 168 8.80 3.92 10.53
C HIS A 168 7.94 2.72 10.93
N GLU A 169 7.70 2.58 12.23
CA GLU A 169 6.99 1.44 12.79
C GLU A 169 5.95 1.86 13.82
N PHE A 170 4.90 1.07 13.90
CA PHE A 170 3.83 1.17 14.88
C PHE A 170 3.60 -0.21 15.48
N ASP A 171 3.81 -0.35 16.78
CA ASP A 171 3.53 -1.59 17.49
C ASP A 171 2.04 -1.69 17.82
N VAL A 172 1.43 -2.79 17.38
CA VAL A 172 0.03 -3.08 17.65
C VAL A 172 -0.06 -3.70 19.05
N VAL A 173 -0.79 -3.04 19.94
CA VAL A 173 -0.99 -3.46 21.35
C VAL A 173 -2.08 -4.52 21.46
#